data_a8cfa009694c4ce26eb541e5dc1f0dc2
#
_entry.id   a8cfa009694c4ce26eb541e5dc1f0dc2
#
_cell.length_a   1.000
_cell.length_b   1.000
_cell.length_c   1.000
_cell.angle_alpha   90.00
_cell.angle_beta   90.00
_cell.angle_gamma   90.00
#
_symmetry.space_group_name_H-M   'P 1'
#
loop_
_entity.id
_entity.type
_entity.pdbx_description
1 polymer ?
#
loop_
_entity_poly.entity_id
_entity_poly.type
_entity_poly.pdbx_seq_one_letter_code
_entity_poly.pdbx_strand_id
1 'polypeptide(L)'
;MLDMLLQTEQLKPNTLYNLDFDHQFIPTEKYGTQYSYKKKRGYFPGTATIGGNIVGVENRAANANVRFRQADTLQRTFRRLADRGIFIDRCRMDCGSYSEEIIRMTHGYCNKFYIRAGKCQSLYEEMTKITDWKKEEINFENYEVTSIPFTSFLQEENYRLVIQRQKRKDNQLDLFDGEYTYRCILTNDHESSEKDIVLFYNARGACERTFDMMNNDFGWSHLPCSFLKENTVFLLLTAMAKNFYAYLIEKVAAVFEDLEPVSRVKRFIFRFITVPAKWVKTGRQWVLNIYSDKPYKLLWSP
;
A
#
# COMPACT_ATOMS: atom_id res chain seq x y z
N MET A 1 -5.31 -5.95 15.44
CA MET A 1 -4.72 -4.91 14.54
C MET A 1 -5.66 -3.71 14.39
N LEU A 2 -6.89 -3.86 13.88
CA LEU A 2 -7.81 -2.72 13.71
C LEU A 2 -8.19 -2.06 15.05
N ASP A 3 -8.49 -2.84 16.08
CA ASP A 3 -8.82 -2.30 17.40
C ASP A 3 -7.66 -1.49 18.01
N MET A 4 -6.41 -1.91 17.77
CA MET A 4 -5.23 -1.14 18.16
C MET A 4 -5.17 0.21 17.42
N LEU A 5 -5.43 0.24 16.09
CA LEU A 5 -5.44 1.48 15.32
C LEU A 5 -6.53 2.46 15.80
N LEU A 6 -7.67 1.95 16.26
CA LEU A 6 -8.73 2.77 16.87
C LEU A 6 -8.32 3.26 18.25
N GLN A 7 -7.78 2.39 19.11
CA GLN A 7 -7.33 2.76 20.46
C GLN A 7 -6.19 3.78 20.47
N THR A 8 -5.33 3.74 19.43
CA THR A 8 -4.23 4.70 19.26
C THR A 8 -4.63 5.93 18.43
N GLU A 9 -5.90 6.05 18.06
CA GLU A 9 -6.46 7.13 17.25
C GLU A 9 -5.82 7.31 15.87
N GLN A 10 -5.07 6.31 15.40
CA GLN A 10 -4.52 6.30 14.04
C GLN A 10 -5.61 6.12 12.98
N LEU A 11 -6.73 5.49 13.35
CA LEU A 11 -7.99 5.49 12.63
C LEU A 11 -9.12 5.90 13.59
N LYS A 12 -10.12 6.57 13.05
CA LYS A 12 -11.30 7.04 13.81
C LYS A 12 -12.57 6.45 13.20
N PRO A 13 -13.53 6.03 14.03
CA PRO A 13 -14.83 5.58 13.52
C PRO A 13 -15.60 6.74 12.88
N ASN A 14 -16.57 6.41 12.03
CA ASN A 14 -17.40 7.35 11.27
C ASN A 14 -16.59 8.33 10.39
N THR A 15 -15.46 7.85 9.86
CA THR A 15 -14.57 8.62 9.00
C THR A 15 -14.37 7.89 7.68
N LEU A 16 -14.31 8.65 6.59
CA LEU A 16 -14.00 8.18 5.24
C LEU A 16 -12.50 8.16 5.02
N TYR A 17 -11.98 7.07 4.46
CA TYR A 17 -10.56 6.87 4.22
C TYR A 17 -10.25 6.45 2.78
N ASN A 18 -9.02 6.70 2.36
CA ASN A 18 -8.48 6.11 1.14
C ASN A 18 -7.78 4.79 1.49
N LEU A 19 -8.11 3.73 0.75
CA LEU A 19 -7.50 2.42 0.90
C LEU A 19 -6.65 2.10 -0.34
N ASP A 20 -5.43 1.64 -0.08
CA ASP A 20 -4.55 1.08 -1.10
C ASP A 20 -4.43 -0.43 -0.90
N PHE A 21 -4.50 -1.18 -1.99
CA PHE A 21 -4.24 -2.61 -1.97
C PHE A 21 -3.16 -2.96 -3.00
N ASP A 22 -2.18 -3.73 -2.55
CA ASP A 22 -1.08 -4.16 -3.41
C ASP A 22 -0.53 -5.51 -2.96
N HIS A 23 0.18 -6.18 -3.88
CA HIS A 23 0.87 -7.43 -3.61
C HIS A 23 2.38 -7.22 -3.61
N GLN A 24 3.06 -7.92 -2.70
CA GLN A 24 4.52 -7.96 -2.67
C GLN A 24 5.02 -9.38 -2.89
N PHE A 25 5.99 -9.54 -3.80
CA PHE A 25 6.72 -10.80 -3.92
C PHE A 25 7.83 -10.86 -2.86
N ILE A 26 7.80 -11.89 -2.02
CA ILE A 26 8.83 -12.19 -1.03
C ILE A 26 9.58 -13.44 -1.49
N PRO A 27 10.81 -13.30 -2.05
CA PRO A 27 11.61 -14.46 -2.45
C PRO A 27 12.05 -15.25 -1.22
N THR A 28 11.81 -16.56 -1.24
CA THR A 28 12.20 -17.46 -0.15
C THR A 28 12.12 -18.91 -0.59
N GLU A 29 12.98 -19.78 -0.03
CA GLU A 29 13.03 -21.22 -0.27
C GLU A 29 12.33 -22.03 0.83
N LYS A 30 11.46 -21.42 1.62
CA LYS A 30 10.73 -22.07 2.71
C LYS A 30 9.71 -23.10 2.20
N TYR A 31 9.23 -23.98 3.06
CA TYR A 31 8.20 -24.95 2.69
C TYR A 31 6.88 -24.25 2.29
N GLY A 32 6.19 -24.85 1.31
CA GLY A 32 4.97 -24.28 0.75
C GLY A 32 5.19 -23.11 -0.22
N THR A 33 6.46 -22.78 -0.53
CA THR A 33 6.77 -21.82 -1.60
C THR A 33 6.61 -22.46 -2.97
N GLN A 34 6.24 -21.65 -3.94
CA GLN A 34 6.10 -22.05 -5.34
C GLN A 34 6.81 -21.04 -6.26
N TYR A 35 7.09 -21.45 -7.48
CA TYR A 35 7.67 -20.56 -8.49
C TYR A 35 6.67 -19.48 -8.94
N SER A 36 7.09 -18.23 -8.85
CA SER A 36 6.36 -17.10 -9.41
C SER A 36 6.62 -16.94 -10.91
N TYR A 37 5.88 -16.04 -11.56
CA TYR A 37 6.19 -15.59 -12.93
C TYR A 37 7.60 -15.01 -13.08
N LYS A 38 8.23 -14.56 -11.99
CA LYS A 38 9.63 -14.08 -11.95
C LYS A 38 10.65 -15.22 -11.92
N LYS A 39 10.23 -16.49 -12.11
CA LYS A 39 11.06 -17.69 -12.05
C LYS A 39 11.85 -17.84 -10.74
N LYS A 40 11.31 -17.30 -9.63
CA LYS A 40 11.83 -17.42 -8.27
C LYS A 40 10.76 -18.01 -7.36
N ARG A 41 11.18 -18.85 -6.41
CA ARG A 41 10.28 -19.37 -5.36
C ARG A 41 9.99 -18.28 -4.33
N GLY A 42 8.82 -18.31 -3.73
CA GLY A 42 8.47 -17.35 -2.71
C GLY A 42 7.02 -17.39 -2.27
N TYR A 43 6.66 -16.35 -1.51
CA TYR A 43 5.30 -16.00 -1.15
C TYR A 43 4.88 -14.70 -1.84
N PHE A 44 3.57 -14.49 -1.91
CA PHE A 44 3.01 -13.32 -2.58
C PHE A 44 1.85 -12.72 -1.77
N PRO A 45 2.15 -12.14 -0.58
CA PRO A 45 1.11 -11.53 0.26
C PRO A 45 0.45 -10.33 -0.41
N GLY A 46 -0.88 -10.27 -0.28
CA GLY A 46 -1.67 -9.06 -0.53
C GLY A 46 -1.79 -8.24 0.74
N THR A 47 -1.65 -6.93 0.62
CA THR A 47 -1.64 -6.00 1.76
C THR A 47 -2.57 -4.82 1.49
N ALA A 48 -3.50 -4.57 2.42
CA ALA A 48 -4.35 -3.40 2.42
C ALA A 48 -3.82 -2.36 3.41
N THR A 49 -3.75 -1.09 2.98
CA THR A 49 -3.24 0.02 3.80
C THR A 49 -4.17 1.23 3.76
N ILE A 50 -4.25 1.96 4.87
CA ILE A 50 -4.93 3.25 5.02
C ILE A 50 -3.93 4.24 5.62
N GLY A 51 -3.57 5.29 4.87
CA GLY A 51 -2.62 6.30 5.35
C GLY A 51 -1.26 5.73 5.75
N GLY A 52 -0.83 4.62 5.11
CA GLY A 52 0.39 3.89 5.45
C GLY A 52 0.21 2.85 6.58
N ASN A 53 -0.88 2.85 7.33
CA ASN A 53 -1.18 1.81 8.31
C ASN A 53 -1.70 0.55 7.62
N ILE A 54 -1.14 -0.61 7.97
CA ILE A 54 -1.58 -1.90 7.43
C ILE A 54 -2.87 -2.31 8.13
N VAL A 55 -3.95 -2.49 7.36
CA VAL A 55 -5.27 -2.89 7.86
C VAL A 55 -5.64 -4.33 7.51
N GLY A 56 -4.91 -4.93 6.56
CA GLY A 56 -5.11 -6.32 6.16
C GLY A 56 -3.87 -6.90 5.50
N VAL A 57 -3.58 -8.17 5.80
CA VAL A 57 -2.52 -8.96 5.14
C VAL A 57 -3.07 -10.35 4.88
N GLU A 58 -2.90 -10.86 3.67
CA GLU A 58 -3.18 -12.26 3.35
C GLU A 58 -2.00 -12.86 2.58
N ASN A 59 -1.37 -13.86 3.19
CA ASN A 59 -0.23 -14.54 2.60
C ASN A 59 -0.68 -15.70 1.69
N ARG A 60 0.06 -15.91 0.60
CA ARG A 60 -0.17 -16.99 -0.36
C ARG A 60 1.13 -17.46 -1.00
N ALA A 61 1.15 -18.66 -1.56
CA ALA A 61 2.27 -19.14 -2.37
C ALA A 61 2.39 -18.31 -3.67
N ALA A 62 3.61 -18.14 -4.17
CA ALA A 62 3.90 -17.24 -5.29
C ALA A 62 3.37 -17.70 -6.66
N ASN A 63 2.94 -18.95 -6.81
CA ASN A 63 2.29 -19.46 -8.03
C ASN A 63 0.81 -19.08 -8.12
N ALA A 64 0.20 -18.64 -7.03
CA ALA A 64 -1.18 -18.17 -7.06
C ALA A 64 -1.26 -16.92 -7.95
N ASN A 65 -2.19 -16.93 -8.91
CA ASN A 65 -2.50 -15.73 -9.67
C ASN A 65 -2.89 -14.60 -8.69
N VAL A 66 -2.45 -13.39 -8.95
CA VAL A 66 -2.76 -12.22 -8.10
C VAL A 66 -4.26 -12.06 -7.86
N ARG A 67 -5.10 -12.42 -8.83
CA ARG A 67 -6.57 -12.37 -8.75
C ARG A 67 -7.18 -13.53 -7.94
N PHE A 68 -6.43 -14.61 -7.71
CA PHE A 68 -6.96 -15.80 -7.03
C PHE A 68 -7.43 -15.43 -5.62
N ARG A 69 -8.74 -15.54 -5.36
CA ARG A 69 -9.40 -15.17 -4.11
C ARG A 69 -9.13 -13.74 -3.61
N GLN A 70 -8.72 -12.85 -4.50
CA GLN A 70 -8.47 -11.46 -4.11
C GLN A 70 -9.76 -10.75 -3.74
N ALA A 71 -10.86 -11.01 -4.46
CA ALA A 71 -12.18 -10.45 -4.13
C ALA A 71 -12.61 -10.86 -2.72
N ASP A 72 -12.46 -12.14 -2.34
CA ASP A 72 -12.76 -12.62 -0.98
C ASP A 72 -11.91 -11.91 0.08
N THR A 73 -10.61 -11.72 -0.20
CA THR A 73 -9.68 -11.04 0.72
C THR A 73 -10.07 -9.59 0.94
N LEU A 74 -10.35 -8.87 -0.13
CA LEU A 74 -10.77 -7.48 -0.09
C LEU A 74 -12.13 -7.36 0.60
N GLN A 75 -13.10 -8.23 0.28
CA GLN A 75 -14.42 -8.23 0.91
C GLN A 75 -14.31 -8.42 2.43
N ARG A 76 -13.49 -9.39 2.90
CA ARG A 76 -13.24 -9.56 4.34
C ARG A 76 -12.61 -8.33 4.96
N THR A 77 -11.70 -7.67 4.26
CA THR A 77 -11.05 -6.45 4.73
C THR A 77 -12.07 -5.32 4.85
N PHE A 78 -12.85 -5.05 3.82
CA PHE A 78 -13.89 -4.01 3.84
C PHE A 78 -14.94 -4.25 4.93
N ARG A 79 -15.43 -5.50 5.07
CA ARG A 79 -16.39 -5.84 6.13
C ARG A 79 -15.83 -5.56 7.52
N ARG A 80 -14.61 -6.01 7.82
CA ARG A 80 -13.95 -5.78 9.11
C ARG A 80 -13.73 -4.30 9.41
N LEU A 81 -13.50 -3.48 8.40
CA LEU A 81 -13.41 -2.03 8.52
C LEU A 81 -14.80 -1.43 8.81
N ALA A 82 -15.81 -1.80 8.02
CA ALA A 82 -17.19 -1.33 8.18
C ALA A 82 -17.78 -1.71 9.55
N ASP A 83 -17.53 -2.93 10.06
CA ASP A 83 -17.94 -3.40 11.38
C ASP A 83 -17.39 -2.50 12.52
N ARG A 84 -16.37 -1.69 12.23
CA ARG A 84 -15.74 -0.73 13.15
C ARG A 84 -16.04 0.73 12.82
N GLY A 85 -16.98 0.97 11.92
CA GLY A 85 -17.35 2.30 11.48
C GLY A 85 -16.28 2.99 10.62
N ILE A 86 -15.37 2.23 10.01
CA ILE A 86 -14.36 2.74 9.08
C ILE A 86 -14.85 2.52 7.66
N PHE A 87 -15.10 3.60 6.94
CA PHE A 87 -15.64 3.55 5.58
C PHE A 87 -14.59 3.98 4.56
N ILE A 88 -14.66 3.41 3.36
CA ILE A 88 -13.70 3.71 2.30
C ILE A 88 -14.35 4.65 1.28
N ASP A 89 -13.77 5.84 1.16
CA ASP A 89 -14.13 6.80 0.13
C ASP A 89 -13.52 6.39 -1.21
N ARG A 90 -12.20 6.20 -1.25
CA ARG A 90 -11.47 5.90 -2.48
C ARG A 90 -10.59 4.67 -2.30
N CYS A 91 -10.63 3.77 -3.28
CA CYS A 91 -9.80 2.57 -3.30
C CYS A 91 -8.87 2.57 -4.52
N ARG A 92 -7.54 2.37 -4.31
CA ARG A 92 -6.55 2.28 -5.38
C ARG A 92 -5.93 0.90 -5.44
N MET A 93 -5.83 0.34 -6.65
CA MET A 93 -5.23 -0.98 -6.89
C MET A 93 -4.41 -1.00 -8.18
N ASP A 94 -3.44 -1.91 -8.25
CA ASP A 94 -2.64 -2.11 -9.45
C ASP A 94 -3.37 -2.94 -10.53
N CYS A 95 -2.70 -3.21 -11.64
CA CYS A 95 -3.25 -4.00 -12.76
C CYS A 95 -3.48 -5.47 -12.42
N GLY A 96 -2.89 -5.99 -11.34
CA GLY A 96 -3.19 -7.32 -10.82
C GLY A 96 -4.63 -7.46 -10.38
N SER A 97 -5.27 -6.36 -9.98
CA SER A 97 -6.67 -6.29 -9.53
C SER A 97 -7.67 -6.01 -10.65
N TYR A 98 -7.20 -5.85 -11.89
CA TYR A 98 -8.07 -5.54 -13.02
C TYR A 98 -8.84 -6.78 -13.50
N SER A 99 -10.00 -7.03 -12.89
CA SER A 99 -10.95 -8.08 -13.26
C SER A 99 -12.36 -7.69 -12.85
N GLU A 100 -13.34 -8.20 -13.59
CA GLU A 100 -14.76 -7.91 -13.36
C GLU A 100 -15.18 -8.17 -11.91
N GLU A 101 -14.87 -9.35 -11.38
CA GLU A 101 -15.21 -9.76 -10.01
C GLU A 101 -14.68 -8.79 -8.96
N ILE A 102 -13.39 -8.38 -9.08
CA ILE A 102 -12.74 -7.48 -8.12
C ILE A 102 -13.31 -6.07 -8.22
N ILE A 103 -13.54 -5.58 -9.44
CA ILE A 103 -14.07 -4.23 -9.69
C ILE A 103 -15.49 -4.14 -9.14
N ARG A 104 -16.37 -5.11 -9.48
CA ARG A 104 -17.76 -5.17 -8.98
C ARG A 104 -17.81 -5.22 -7.46
N MET A 105 -17.00 -6.08 -6.85
CA MET A 105 -16.90 -6.18 -5.40
C MET A 105 -16.42 -4.87 -4.78
N THR A 106 -15.36 -4.26 -5.32
CA THR A 106 -14.79 -3.00 -4.80
C THR A 106 -15.79 -1.85 -4.90
N HIS A 107 -16.51 -1.73 -6.01
CA HIS A 107 -17.55 -0.71 -6.20
C HIS A 107 -18.66 -0.81 -5.14
N GLY A 108 -18.97 -2.03 -4.67
CA GLY A 108 -19.97 -2.23 -3.61
C GLY A 108 -19.53 -1.80 -2.21
N TYR A 109 -18.25 -1.45 -2.00
CA TYR A 109 -17.69 -1.11 -0.68
C TYR A 109 -16.99 0.25 -0.58
N CYS A 110 -16.78 0.96 -1.68
CA CYS A 110 -16.18 2.30 -1.67
C CYS A 110 -16.96 3.25 -2.59
N ASN A 111 -16.89 4.54 -2.33
CA ASN A 111 -17.53 5.55 -3.15
C ASN A 111 -16.89 5.63 -4.54
N LYS A 112 -15.55 5.63 -4.60
CA LYS A 112 -14.78 5.71 -5.83
C LYS A 112 -13.63 4.70 -5.84
N PHE A 113 -13.37 4.10 -6.99
CA PHE A 113 -12.20 3.22 -7.16
C PHE A 113 -11.32 3.68 -8.33
N TYR A 114 -10.04 3.33 -8.27
CA TYR A 114 -9.04 3.64 -9.27
C TYR A 114 -8.14 2.43 -9.46
N ILE A 115 -8.34 1.70 -10.53
CA ILE A 115 -7.64 0.45 -10.81
C ILE A 115 -6.88 0.60 -12.12
N ARG A 116 -5.58 0.33 -12.09
CA ARG A 116 -4.81 0.34 -13.33
C ARG A 116 -5.30 -0.74 -14.27
N ALA A 117 -5.74 -0.35 -15.47
CA ALA A 117 -6.16 -1.31 -16.47
C ALA A 117 -4.96 -2.09 -17.02
N GLY A 118 -5.17 -3.40 -17.21
CA GLY A 118 -4.19 -4.25 -17.86
C GLY A 118 -4.07 -3.91 -19.34
N LYS A 119 -2.87 -3.99 -19.89
CA LYS A 119 -2.63 -3.82 -21.33
C LYS A 119 -3.21 -5.01 -22.09
N CYS A 120 -4.04 -4.76 -23.07
CA CYS A 120 -4.51 -5.75 -24.04
C CYS A 120 -4.59 -5.13 -25.44
N GLN A 121 -4.55 -5.97 -26.47
CA GLN A 121 -4.51 -5.53 -27.85
C GLN A 121 -5.73 -4.67 -28.22
N SER A 122 -6.93 -5.09 -27.82
CA SER A 122 -8.15 -4.35 -28.12
C SER A 122 -8.17 -2.95 -27.51
N LEU A 123 -7.70 -2.82 -26.27
CA LEU A 123 -7.59 -1.52 -25.61
C LEU A 123 -6.55 -0.62 -26.31
N TYR A 124 -5.45 -1.19 -26.77
CA TYR A 124 -4.44 -0.46 -27.52
C TYR A 124 -5.00 0.08 -28.86
N GLU A 125 -5.76 -0.74 -29.59
CA GLU A 125 -6.40 -0.35 -30.85
C GLU A 125 -7.44 0.77 -30.66
N GLU A 126 -8.14 0.79 -29.52
CA GLU A 126 -9.02 1.91 -29.16
C GLU A 126 -8.24 3.18 -28.86
N MET A 127 -7.15 3.08 -28.10
CA MET A 127 -6.32 4.24 -27.74
C MET A 127 -5.64 4.91 -28.94
N THR A 128 -5.25 4.13 -29.93
CA THR A 128 -4.62 4.68 -31.16
C THR A 128 -5.58 5.49 -32.03
N LYS A 129 -6.88 5.27 -31.91
CA LYS A 129 -7.92 6.02 -32.63
C LYS A 129 -8.27 7.36 -31.98
N ILE A 130 -7.81 7.61 -30.76
CA ILE A 130 -8.12 8.84 -30.04
C ILE A 130 -7.33 9.99 -30.61
N THR A 131 -8.01 11.05 -30.98
CA THR A 131 -7.42 12.28 -31.55
C THR A 131 -7.43 13.46 -30.58
N ASP A 132 -8.35 13.45 -29.62
CA ASP A 132 -8.51 14.54 -28.66
C ASP A 132 -7.68 14.25 -27.39
N TRP A 133 -6.56 14.96 -27.27
CA TRP A 133 -5.63 14.83 -26.17
C TRP A 133 -5.38 16.19 -25.52
N LYS A 134 -5.54 16.26 -24.20
CA LYS A 134 -5.18 17.43 -23.38
C LYS A 134 -3.74 17.30 -22.93
N LYS A 135 -2.94 18.35 -23.15
CA LYS A 135 -1.57 18.41 -22.63
C LYS A 135 -1.59 18.85 -21.18
N GLU A 136 -0.96 18.06 -20.33
CA GLU A 136 -0.89 18.29 -18.88
C GLU A 136 0.53 18.09 -18.36
N GLU A 137 0.96 18.96 -17.46
CA GLU A 137 2.18 18.77 -16.68
C GLU A 137 1.83 18.02 -15.39
N ILE A 138 2.46 16.86 -15.19
CA ILE A 138 2.27 15.99 -14.03
C ILE A 138 3.66 15.64 -13.48
N ASN A 139 3.95 16.04 -12.24
CA ASN A 139 5.24 15.82 -11.57
C ASN A 139 6.44 16.30 -12.42
N PHE A 140 6.36 17.51 -12.97
CA PHE A 140 7.40 18.14 -13.81
C PHE A 140 7.67 17.43 -15.12
N GLU A 141 6.80 16.53 -15.57
CA GLU A 141 6.86 15.89 -16.89
C GLU A 141 5.59 16.20 -17.70
N ASN A 142 5.77 16.35 -19.01
CA ASN A 142 4.66 16.60 -19.93
C ASN A 142 4.02 15.27 -20.36
N TYR A 143 2.71 15.21 -20.20
CA TYR A 143 1.86 14.10 -20.62
C TYR A 143 0.71 14.59 -21.47
N GLU A 144 0.14 13.68 -22.22
CA GLU A 144 -1.15 13.88 -22.87
C GLU A 144 -2.16 12.96 -22.19
N VAL A 145 -3.30 13.52 -21.77
CA VAL A 145 -4.35 12.83 -21.05
C VAL A 145 -5.68 12.96 -21.76
N THR A 146 -6.51 11.94 -21.62
CA THR A 146 -7.89 11.92 -22.10
C THR A 146 -8.70 10.91 -21.30
N SER A 147 -10.02 10.86 -21.50
CA SER A 147 -10.86 9.81 -20.96
C SER A 147 -11.90 9.35 -21.97
N ILE A 148 -12.21 8.06 -21.94
CA ILE A 148 -13.24 7.44 -22.77
C ILE A 148 -14.19 6.61 -21.89
N PRO A 149 -15.45 6.40 -22.32
CA PRO A 149 -16.34 5.44 -21.69
C PRO A 149 -15.72 4.03 -21.71
N PHE A 150 -15.90 3.28 -20.64
CA PHE A 150 -15.42 1.90 -20.57
C PHE A 150 -16.48 0.95 -21.12
N THR A 151 -16.13 0.09 -22.09
CA THR A 151 -17.07 -0.73 -22.84
C THR A 151 -16.73 -2.23 -22.88
N SER A 152 -15.64 -2.66 -22.24
CA SER A 152 -15.16 -4.04 -22.37
C SER A 152 -15.95 -5.06 -21.58
N PHE A 153 -16.26 -4.78 -20.31
CA PHE A 153 -17.08 -5.61 -19.41
C PHE A 153 -17.77 -4.69 -18.40
N LEU A 154 -18.78 -5.19 -17.64
CA LEU A 154 -19.59 -4.35 -16.74
C LEU A 154 -20.24 -3.18 -17.48
N GLN A 155 -20.79 -3.45 -18.68
CA GLN A 155 -21.39 -2.43 -19.53
C GLN A 155 -22.66 -1.81 -18.94
N GLU A 156 -23.28 -2.47 -17.98
CA GLU A 156 -24.39 -1.96 -17.18
C GLU A 156 -23.98 -0.83 -16.22
N GLU A 157 -22.69 -0.72 -15.93
CA GLU A 157 -22.14 0.30 -15.06
C GLU A 157 -21.57 1.45 -15.90
N ASN A 158 -21.69 2.66 -15.37
CA ASN A 158 -21.09 3.84 -15.99
C ASN A 158 -19.66 4.03 -15.50
N TYR A 159 -18.71 3.36 -16.13
CA TYR A 159 -17.27 3.54 -15.83
C TYR A 159 -16.58 4.30 -16.94
N ARG A 160 -15.49 4.99 -16.59
CA ARG A 160 -14.59 5.61 -17.56
C ARG A 160 -13.16 5.13 -17.43
N LEU A 161 -12.47 5.13 -18.54
CA LEU A 161 -11.06 4.85 -18.62
C LEU A 161 -10.30 6.16 -18.82
N VAL A 162 -9.52 6.56 -17.82
CA VAL A 162 -8.62 7.70 -17.92
C VAL A 162 -7.29 7.22 -18.49
N ILE A 163 -6.85 7.83 -19.58
CA ILE A 163 -5.69 7.42 -20.33
C ILE A 163 -4.64 8.53 -20.27
N GLN A 164 -3.43 8.15 -19.91
CA GLN A 164 -2.24 8.99 -19.94
C GLN A 164 -1.26 8.40 -20.93
N ARG A 165 -0.72 9.25 -21.82
CA ARG A 165 0.36 8.84 -22.70
C ARG A 165 1.54 9.81 -22.66
N GLN A 166 2.72 9.29 -22.94
CA GLN A 166 3.95 10.06 -23.07
C GLN A 166 4.77 9.53 -24.24
N LYS A 167 5.35 10.42 -25.01
CA LYS A 167 6.26 10.02 -26.09
C LYS A 167 7.51 9.36 -25.49
N ARG A 168 7.93 8.27 -26.07
CA ARG A 168 9.12 7.53 -25.61
C ARG A 168 10.37 8.39 -25.79
N LYS A 169 11.27 8.32 -24.81
CA LYS A 169 12.57 9.01 -24.83
C LYS A 169 13.64 8.20 -25.55
N ASP A 170 13.44 6.90 -25.66
CA ASP A 170 14.32 5.93 -26.31
C ASP A 170 13.66 5.40 -27.59
N ASN A 171 14.45 5.22 -28.66
CA ASN A 171 13.97 4.69 -29.93
C ASN A 171 13.59 3.18 -29.86
N GLN A 172 13.40 2.60 -28.69
CA GLN A 172 12.93 1.23 -28.56
C GLN A 172 11.41 1.18 -28.81
N LEU A 173 11.05 0.65 -29.96
CA LEU A 173 9.66 0.30 -30.28
C LEU A 173 9.27 -0.92 -29.42
N ASP A 174 8.28 -0.75 -28.55
CA ASP A 174 7.63 -1.90 -27.92
C ASP A 174 6.61 -2.50 -28.91
N LEU A 175 6.43 -3.81 -28.85
CA LEU A 175 5.56 -4.54 -29.78
C LEU A 175 4.12 -3.99 -29.82
N PHE A 176 3.70 -3.31 -28.76
CA PHE A 176 2.33 -2.81 -28.57
C PHE A 176 2.21 -1.28 -28.52
N ASP A 177 3.16 -0.57 -27.93
CA ASP A 177 2.99 0.86 -27.59
C ASP A 177 3.49 1.84 -28.68
N GLY A 178 4.16 1.36 -29.76
CA GLY A 178 4.65 2.24 -30.84
C GLY A 178 5.52 3.39 -30.31
N GLU A 179 5.22 4.63 -30.71
CA GLU A 179 5.94 5.85 -30.30
C GLU A 179 5.57 6.35 -28.89
N TYR A 180 4.46 5.87 -28.34
CA TYR A 180 3.93 6.33 -27.05
C TYR A 180 3.86 5.19 -26.04
N THR A 181 4.09 5.53 -24.79
CA THR A 181 3.77 4.66 -23.63
C THR A 181 2.44 5.09 -23.06
N TYR A 182 1.50 4.14 -22.95
CA TYR A 182 0.16 4.36 -22.42
C TYR A 182 0.01 3.81 -21.00
N ARG A 183 -0.73 4.53 -20.17
CA ARG A 183 -1.15 4.10 -18.84
C ARG A 183 -2.63 4.40 -18.67
N CYS A 184 -3.41 3.42 -18.26
CA CYS A 184 -4.85 3.53 -18.17
C CYS A 184 -5.32 3.28 -16.74
N ILE A 185 -6.29 4.05 -16.29
CA ILE A 185 -6.91 3.93 -14.97
C ILE A 185 -8.41 3.80 -15.19
N LEU A 186 -8.98 2.66 -14.77
CA LEU A 186 -10.42 2.46 -14.73
C LEU A 186 -10.98 3.04 -13.44
N THR A 187 -12.07 3.80 -13.56
CA THR A 187 -12.70 4.46 -12.41
C THR A 187 -14.19 4.70 -12.64
N ASN A 188 -14.94 4.85 -11.54
CA ASN A 188 -16.31 5.38 -11.50
C ASN A 188 -16.35 6.88 -11.12
N ASP A 189 -15.21 7.54 -11.02
CA ASP A 189 -15.11 8.97 -10.71
C ASP A 189 -15.30 9.80 -11.99
N HIS A 190 -16.47 10.42 -12.17
CA HIS A 190 -16.79 11.31 -13.28
C HIS A 190 -16.64 12.80 -12.95
N GLU A 191 -16.36 13.13 -11.70
CA GLU A 191 -16.29 14.51 -11.21
C GLU A 191 -14.87 15.10 -11.32
N SER A 192 -13.84 14.28 -11.02
CA SER A 192 -12.46 14.72 -11.02
C SER A 192 -11.90 14.83 -12.45
N SER A 193 -10.98 15.78 -12.67
CA SER A 193 -10.27 15.88 -13.94
C SER A 193 -9.36 14.68 -14.19
N GLU A 194 -8.99 14.42 -15.46
CA GLU A 194 -8.03 13.38 -15.82
C GLU A 194 -6.70 13.54 -15.09
N LYS A 195 -6.22 14.79 -14.97
CA LYS A 195 -4.99 15.14 -14.23
C LYS A 195 -5.09 14.77 -12.76
N ASP A 196 -6.18 15.14 -12.09
CA ASP A 196 -6.39 14.85 -10.66
C ASP A 196 -6.45 13.35 -10.40
N ILE A 197 -7.11 12.59 -11.28
CA ILE A 197 -7.17 11.13 -11.20
C ILE A 197 -5.78 10.52 -11.34
N VAL A 198 -4.98 10.98 -12.30
CA VAL A 198 -3.61 10.49 -12.50
C VAL A 198 -2.72 10.83 -11.30
N LEU A 199 -2.78 12.06 -10.79
CA LEU A 199 -2.04 12.48 -9.60
C LEU A 199 -2.43 11.67 -8.37
N PHE A 200 -3.73 11.50 -8.13
CA PHE A 200 -4.24 10.71 -7.02
C PHE A 200 -3.79 9.25 -7.12
N TYR A 201 -3.90 8.65 -8.31
CA TYR A 201 -3.45 7.28 -8.53
C TYR A 201 -1.94 7.12 -8.31
N ASN A 202 -1.12 8.03 -8.84
CA ASN A 202 0.34 7.98 -8.70
C ASN A 202 0.80 8.10 -7.24
N ALA A 203 0.03 8.77 -6.38
CA ALA A 203 0.30 8.84 -4.94
C ALA A 203 0.21 7.46 -4.24
N ARG A 204 -0.31 6.40 -4.91
CA ARG A 204 -0.24 4.99 -4.46
C ARG A 204 1.20 4.51 -4.22
N GLY A 205 2.20 5.14 -4.82
CA GLY A 205 3.62 4.86 -4.55
C GLY A 205 4.02 4.93 -3.06
N ALA A 206 3.15 5.47 -2.19
CA ALA A 206 3.31 5.37 -0.74
C ALA A 206 3.31 3.92 -0.23
N CYS A 207 2.63 2.98 -0.91
CA CYS A 207 2.66 1.55 -0.58
C CYS A 207 4.07 0.96 -0.71
N GLU A 208 4.84 1.39 -1.71
CA GLU A 208 6.23 0.94 -1.91
C GLU A 208 7.11 1.29 -0.72
N ARG A 209 6.90 2.46 -0.11
CA ARG A 209 7.60 2.86 1.14
C ARG A 209 7.20 1.99 2.32
N THR A 210 5.93 1.57 2.41
CA THR A 210 5.48 0.63 3.43
C THR A 210 6.14 -0.72 3.24
N PHE A 211 6.19 -1.25 2.02
CA PHE A 211 6.88 -2.51 1.73
C PHE A 211 8.38 -2.44 1.97
N ASP A 212 9.03 -1.32 1.61
CA ASP A 212 10.44 -1.11 1.91
C ASP A 212 10.71 -1.14 3.43
N MET A 213 9.86 -0.51 4.23
CA MET A 213 9.93 -0.57 5.70
C MET A 213 9.71 -2.00 6.21
N MET A 214 8.69 -2.72 5.71
CA MET A 214 8.43 -4.09 6.11
C MET A 214 9.60 -5.02 5.79
N ASN A 215 10.22 -4.86 4.63
CA ASN A 215 11.37 -5.66 4.21
C ASN A 215 12.61 -5.42 5.05
N ASN A 216 12.93 -4.17 5.32
CA ASN A 216 14.22 -3.76 5.90
C ASN A 216 14.22 -3.61 7.42
N ASP A 217 13.05 -3.27 8.01
CA ASP A 217 12.95 -3.00 9.44
C ASP A 217 12.13 -4.06 10.20
N PHE A 218 11.18 -4.75 9.52
CA PHE A 218 10.25 -5.71 10.12
C PHE A 218 10.43 -7.15 9.61
N GLY A 219 11.50 -7.43 8.85
CA GLY A 219 11.96 -8.77 8.52
C GLY A 219 11.21 -9.49 7.41
N TRP A 220 10.39 -8.83 6.58
CA TRP A 220 9.67 -9.48 5.50
C TRP A 220 10.60 -10.05 4.41
N SER A 221 11.78 -9.48 4.21
CA SER A 221 12.80 -10.02 3.30
C SER A 221 13.49 -11.29 3.82
N HIS A 222 13.37 -11.62 5.13
CA HIS A 222 14.04 -12.74 5.77
C HIS A 222 13.09 -13.46 6.72
N LEU A 223 12.18 -14.25 6.15
CA LEU A 223 11.14 -14.95 6.91
C LEU A 223 11.76 -16.00 7.86
N PRO A 224 11.42 -15.99 9.17
CA PRO A 224 12.08 -16.80 10.18
C PRO A 224 11.61 -18.26 10.21
N CYS A 225 10.34 -18.52 9.84
CA CYS A 225 9.74 -19.82 10.02
C CYS A 225 9.90 -20.72 8.78
N SER A 226 9.70 -22.03 8.95
CA SER A 226 9.86 -23.03 7.89
C SER A 226 8.62 -23.12 6.98
N PHE A 227 7.41 -22.95 7.51
CA PHE A 227 6.16 -23.20 6.81
C PHE A 227 5.37 -21.94 6.52
N LEU A 228 4.49 -22.00 5.52
CA LEU A 228 3.64 -20.89 5.06
C LEU A 228 2.74 -20.36 6.17
N LYS A 229 2.11 -21.24 6.95
CA LYS A 229 1.18 -20.85 8.02
C LYS A 229 1.86 -20.03 9.10
N GLU A 230 3.02 -20.47 9.56
CA GLU A 230 3.83 -19.79 10.57
C GLU A 230 4.33 -18.43 10.07
N ASN A 231 4.82 -18.39 8.82
CA ASN A 231 5.23 -17.13 8.19
C ASN A 231 4.04 -16.19 7.97
N THR A 232 2.83 -16.71 7.77
CA THR A 232 1.62 -15.86 7.71
C THR A 232 1.36 -15.19 9.04
N VAL A 233 1.51 -15.91 10.16
CA VAL A 233 1.40 -15.33 11.52
C VAL A 233 2.51 -14.28 11.73
N PHE A 234 3.74 -14.59 11.33
CA PHE A 234 4.86 -13.63 11.41
C PHE A 234 4.56 -12.34 10.64
N LEU A 235 4.07 -12.43 9.39
CA LEU A 235 3.70 -11.27 8.59
C LEU A 235 2.61 -10.41 9.28
N LEU A 236 1.61 -11.06 9.89
CA LEU A 236 0.53 -10.37 10.61
C LEU A 236 1.05 -9.69 11.88
N LEU A 237 1.89 -10.36 12.67
CA LEU A 237 2.45 -9.79 13.91
C LEU A 237 3.38 -8.61 13.60
N THR A 238 4.22 -8.72 12.59
CA THR A 238 5.12 -7.64 12.18
C THR A 238 4.38 -6.47 11.55
N ALA A 239 3.27 -6.70 10.85
CA ALA A 239 2.37 -5.64 10.40
C ALA A 239 1.75 -4.87 11.59
N MET A 240 1.33 -5.59 12.65
CA MET A 240 0.87 -4.95 13.90
C MET A 240 1.99 -4.17 14.57
N ALA A 241 3.19 -4.74 14.66
CA ALA A 241 4.35 -4.07 15.24
C ALA A 241 4.73 -2.80 14.48
N LYS A 242 4.66 -2.82 13.15
CA LYS A 242 4.87 -1.63 12.30
C LYS A 242 3.83 -0.54 12.59
N ASN A 243 2.56 -0.88 12.69
CA ASN A 243 1.51 0.10 13.01
C ASN A 243 1.71 0.67 14.42
N PHE A 244 2.04 -0.17 15.39
CA PHE A 244 2.38 0.30 16.75
C PHE A 244 3.62 1.19 16.75
N TYR A 245 4.63 0.84 15.97
CA TYR A 245 5.82 1.69 15.81
C TYR A 245 5.48 3.07 15.23
N ALA A 246 4.57 3.14 14.26
CA ALA A 246 4.13 4.42 13.68
C ALA A 246 3.50 5.33 14.77
N TYR A 247 2.69 4.78 15.64
CA TYR A 247 2.16 5.49 16.81
C TYR A 247 3.25 5.91 17.79
N LEU A 248 4.14 4.99 18.13
CA LEU A 248 5.22 5.24 19.08
C LEU A 248 6.15 6.36 18.59
N ILE A 249 6.61 6.29 17.33
CA ILE A 249 7.53 7.27 16.78
C ILE A 249 6.94 8.66 16.70
N GLU A 250 5.64 8.77 16.42
CA GLU A 250 4.91 10.04 16.42
C GLU A 250 4.97 10.69 17.82
N LYS A 251 4.68 9.91 18.87
CA LYS A 251 4.75 10.39 20.27
C LYS A 251 6.15 10.77 20.69
N VAL A 252 7.14 9.97 20.33
CA VAL A 252 8.54 10.25 20.66
C VAL A 252 9.07 11.46 19.90
N ALA A 253 8.76 11.59 18.61
CA ALA A 253 9.21 12.72 17.80
C ALA A 253 8.59 14.07 18.26
N ALA A 254 7.43 14.05 18.91
CA ALA A 254 6.86 15.25 19.51
C ALA A 254 7.71 15.84 20.64
N VAL A 255 8.60 15.04 21.24
CA VAL A 255 9.46 15.43 22.39
C VAL A 255 10.93 15.44 22.02
N PHE A 256 11.35 14.62 21.06
CA PHE A 256 12.75 14.43 20.66
C PHE A 256 13.03 15.08 19.30
N GLU A 257 13.69 16.23 19.29
CA GLU A 257 14.01 17.00 18.06
C GLU A 257 14.85 16.22 17.04
N ASP A 258 15.64 15.22 17.49
CA ASP A 258 16.47 14.36 16.64
C ASP A 258 15.68 13.32 15.82
N LEU A 259 14.37 13.19 16.11
CA LEU A 259 13.48 12.21 15.49
C LEU A 259 12.32 12.91 14.80
N GLU A 260 11.90 12.33 13.70
CA GLU A 260 10.73 12.75 12.92
C GLU A 260 9.65 11.66 12.98
N PRO A 261 8.35 11.99 12.82
CA PRO A 261 7.27 11.00 12.80
C PRO A 261 7.45 9.89 11.75
N VAL A 262 8.27 10.16 10.72
CA VAL A 262 8.59 9.19 9.64
C VAL A 262 9.94 8.51 9.80
N SER A 263 10.63 8.72 10.95
CA SER A 263 11.95 8.12 11.21
C SER A 263 11.87 6.59 11.18
N ARG A 264 12.85 5.96 10.53
CA ARG A 264 12.98 4.50 10.42
C ARG A 264 13.41 3.88 11.77
N VAL A 265 13.07 2.62 11.97
CA VAL A 265 13.39 1.87 13.21
C VAL A 265 14.88 1.94 13.56
N LYS A 266 15.78 1.82 12.58
CA LYS A 266 17.24 1.94 12.82
C LYS A 266 17.63 3.31 13.39
N ARG A 267 17.05 4.40 12.87
CA ARG A 267 17.29 5.75 13.39
C ARG A 267 16.75 5.90 14.81
N PHE A 268 15.54 5.37 15.06
CA PHE A 268 14.95 5.35 16.40
C PHE A 268 15.81 4.58 17.40
N ILE A 269 16.26 3.37 17.05
CA ILE A 269 17.16 2.59 17.93
C ILE A 269 18.42 3.39 18.22
N PHE A 270 19.08 3.94 17.20
CA PHE A 270 20.32 4.68 17.36
C PHE A 270 20.17 5.96 18.21
N ARG A 271 19.11 6.73 17.99
CA ARG A 271 18.90 8.04 18.65
C ARG A 271 18.19 7.95 19.99
N PHE A 272 17.35 6.96 20.19
CA PHE A 272 16.48 6.85 21.35
C PHE A 272 16.85 5.68 22.28
N ILE A 273 17.14 4.49 21.73
CA ILE A 273 17.39 3.28 22.54
C ILE A 273 18.85 3.16 22.93
N THR A 274 19.79 3.47 22.01
CA THR A 274 21.22 3.30 22.24
C THR A 274 21.76 4.46 23.08
N VAL A 275 21.55 4.39 24.41
CA VAL A 275 22.00 5.37 25.38
C VAL A 275 22.70 4.68 26.55
N PRO A 276 23.71 5.26 27.17
CA PRO A 276 24.31 4.72 28.37
C PRO A 276 23.30 4.64 29.51
N ALA A 277 23.13 3.44 30.08
CA ALA A 277 22.23 3.24 31.19
C ALA A 277 22.75 2.20 32.17
N LYS A 278 22.37 2.30 33.46
CA LYS A 278 22.75 1.37 34.51
C LYS A 278 21.57 1.03 35.40
N TRP A 279 21.35 -0.26 35.60
CA TRP A 279 20.45 -0.72 36.64
C TRP A 279 21.08 -0.59 38.01
N VAL A 280 20.41 0.07 38.93
CA VAL A 280 20.84 0.27 40.31
C VAL A 280 19.74 -0.23 41.24
N LYS A 281 20.11 -1.01 42.26
CA LYS A 281 19.16 -1.43 43.29
C LYS A 281 19.18 -0.38 44.40
N THR A 282 18.10 0.34 44.55
CA THR A 282 17.90 1.34 45.62
C THR A 282 16.75 0.92 46.47
N GLY A 283 17.01 0.63 47.75
CA GLY A 283 16.04 0.03 48.65
C GLY A 283 15.62 -1.37 48.13
N ARG A 284 14.31 -1.61 47.95
CA ARG A 284 13.76 -2.88 47.42
C ARG A 284 13.41 -2.81 45.93
N GLN A 285 13.73 -1.72 45.24
CA GLN A 285 13.36 -1.48 43.88
C GLN A 285 14.59 -1.42 42.97
N TRP A 286 14.42 -1.89 41.72
CA TRP A 286 15.36 -1.69 40.65
C TRP A 286 15.05 -0.37 39.91
N VAL A 287 16.04 0.49 39.80
CA VAL A 287 15.93 1.77 39.09
C VAL A 287 16.88 1.75 37.91
N LEU A 288 16.39 2.11 36.73
CA LEU A 288 17.22 2.32 35.53
C LEU A 288 17.68 3.78 35.49
N ASN A 289 18.96 4.02 35.72
CA ASN A 289 19.56 5.33 35.54
C ASN A 289 19.99 5.47 34.07
N ILE A 290 19.41 6.42 33.36
CA ILE A 290 19.76 6.76 31.97
C ILE A 290 20.70 7.97 32.02
N TYR A 291 21.89 7.85 31.46
CA TYR A 291 22.89 8.93 31.36
C TYR A 291 22.74 9.63 30.00
N SER A 292 21.88 10.61 29.93
CA SER A 292 21.61 11.37 28.73
C SER A 292 21.09 12.76 29.06
N ASP A 293 21.40 13.73 28.21
CA ASP A 293 20.86 15.09 28.19
C ASP A 293 19.46 15.18 27.55
N LYS A 294 18.99 14.08 26.97
CA LYS A 294 17.70 14.02 26.27
C LYS A 294 16.52 13.99 27.22
N PRO A 295 15.36 14.52 26.79
CA PRO A 295 14.20 14.75 27.65
C PRO A 295 13.34 13.48 27.88
N TYR A 296 13.95 12.35 28.24
CA TYR A 296 13.20 11.09 28.48
C TYR A 296 12.09 11.23 29.52
N LYS A 297 12.25 12.11 30.50
CA LYS A 297 11.25 12.33 31.56
C LYS A 297 9.91 12.83 30.99
N LEU A 298 9.95 13.61 29.91
CA LEU A 298 8.73 14.18 29.32
C LEU A 298 7.82 13.11 28.68
N LEU A 299 8.35 11.94 28.35
CA LEU A 299 7.57 10.83 27.80
C LEU A 299 6.71 10.11 28.85
N TRP A 300 7.06 10.28 30.13
CA TRP A 300 6.43 9.59 31.25
C TRP A 300 5.67 10.54 32.17
N SER A 301 5.66 11.82 31.84
CA SER A 301 4.84 12.79 32.57
C SER A 301 3.38 12.63 32.13
N PRO A 302 2.44 12.50 33.10
CA PRO A 302 1.02 12.37 32.81
C PRO A 302 0.43 13.60 32.12
#